data_2d731f35ae3958273dd0b57fb83529fc
#
_entry.id   2d731f35ae3958273dd0b57fb83529fc
#
_cell.length_a   1.000
_cell.length_b   1.000
_cell.length_c   1.000
_cell.angle_alpha   90.00
_cell.angle_beta   90.00
_cell.angle_gamma   90.00
#
_symmetry.space_group_name_H-M   'P 1'
#
loop_
_entity.id
_entity.type
_entity.pdbx_description
1 polymer ?
#
loop_
_entity_poly.entity_id
_entity_poly.type
_entity_poly.pdbx_seq_one_letter_code
_entity_poly.pdbx_strand_id
1 'polypeptide(L)'
;MKLLVLSDLHTDIWDMDAVVDGRRIDEQADVVVLAGDIHEGVAAPEWARKTFPNRPIILVAGNHELYGHLWHSDLARIRQRSKDLGIHFLENDAVELGGVRFLGATLWSDYLLYGERRKAENMAEALRLMTDFRRIKVDPSPEEIDRWPECAGGRLLPHFTLARHQASAAFLDEQLSQGDPARTVVVTHHPPLAKSIPEPFVGDKLAPAYASDLTHLVGRAALWIHGHVHDSFDYEHGMTRVVCNPRGYPDPQREPMNPEFNPSLIVEI
;
A
#
# COMPACT_ATOMS: atom_id res chain seq x y z
N MET A 1 9.03 -12.30 -15.67
CA MET A 1 8.38 -12.80 -14.43
C MET A 1 6.93 -12.34 -14.44
N LYS A 2 5.99 -13.24 -14.12
CA LYS A 2 4.55 -12.98 -14.11
C LYS A 2 4.08 -12.69 -12.69
N LEU A 3 3.53 -11.51 -12.45
CA LEU A 3 3.05 -11.06 -11.15
C LEU A 3 1.52 -11.05 -11.15
N LEU A 4 0.87 -11.76 -10.22
CA LEU A 4 -0.54 -11.55 -9.90
C LEU A 4 -0.62 -10.31 -9.01
N VAL A 5 -1.33 -9.26 -9.45
CA VAL A 5 -1.39 -7.98 -8.74
C VAL A 5 -2.78 -7.77 -8.16
N LEU A 6 -2.84 -7.61 -6.82
CA LEU A 6 -4.08 -7.41 -6.06
C LEU A 6 -3.85 -6.36 -4.96
N SER A 7 -4.87 -5.56 -4.65
CA SER A 7 -4.92 -4.67 -3.49
C SER A 7 -6.34 -4.45 -3.00
N ASP A 8 -6.49 -3.86 -1.82
CA ASP A 8 -7.76 -3.39 -1.27
C ASP A 8 -8.83 -4.48 -1.28
N LEU A 9 -8.45 -5.70 -0.87
CA LEU A 9 -9.34 -6.86 -0.90
C LEU A 9 -10.36 -6.83 0.23
N HIS A 10 -10.04 -6.18 1.36
CA HIS A 10 -10.91 -6.02 2.54
C HIS A 10 -11.60 -7.31 2.94
N THR A 11 -10.81 -8.38 3.08
CA THR A 11 -11.33 -9.72 3.39
C THR A 11 -11.87 -9.86 4.82
N ASP A 12 -11.68 -8.85 5.65
CA ASP A 12 -12.34 -8.64 6.94
C ASP A 12 -13.82 -8.26 6.79
N ILE A 13 -14.20 -7.65 5.66
CA ILE A 13 -15.58 -7.21 5.36
C ILE A 13 -16.31 -8.23 4.52
N TRP A 14 -15.65 -8.78 3.51
CA TRP A 14 -16.20 -9.80 2.63
C TRP A 14 -15.11 -10.68 2.02
N ASP A 15 -15.31 -11.99 2.06
CA ASP A 15 -14.32 -12.95 1.61
C ASP A 15 -14.09 -12.90 0.09
N MET A 16 -12.97 -13.38 -0.36
CA MET A 16 -12.62 -13.48 -1.78
C MET A 16 -12.25 -14.92 -2.13
N ASP A 17 -12.88 -15.46 -3.16
CA ASP A 17 -12.53 -16.77 -3.69
C ASP A 17 -11.24 -16.70 -4.52
N ALA A 18 -10.36 -17.67 -4.32
CA ALA A 18 -9.15 -17.86 -5.12
C ALA A 18 -9.42 -18.59 -6.45
N VAL A 19 -10.68 -18.94 -6.73
CA VAL A 19 -11.10 -19.65 -7.94
C VAL A 19 -12.16 -18.82 -8.66
N VAL A 20 -11.89 -18.46 -9.90
CA VAL A 20 -12.81 -17.76 -10.79
C VAL A 20 -12.98 -18.61 -12.05
N ASP A 21 -14.21 -18.84 -12.47
CA ASP A 21 -14.55 -19.68 -13.64
C ASP A 21 -13.86 -21.08 -13.64
N GLY A 22 -13.75 -21.67 -12.44
CA GLY A 22 -13.15 -22.99 -12.25
C GLY A 22 -11.63 -23.03 -12.34
N ARG A 23 -10.94 -21.88 -12.42
CA ARG A 23 -9.48 -21.76 -12.44
C ARG A 23 -8.98 -20.97 -11.26
N ARG A 24 -7.82 -21.34 -10.75
CA ARG A 24 -7.17 -20.55 -9.72
C ARG A 24 -6.63 -19.26 -10.32
N ILE A 25 -6.86 -18.15 -9.63
CA ILE A 25 -6.42 -16.81 -10.06
C ILE A 25 -4.88 -16.68 -10.11
N ASP A 26 -4.15 -17.48 -9.32
CA ASP A 26 -2.68 -17.53 -9.28
C ASP A 26 -2.05 -18.57 -10.21
N GLU A 27 -2.85 -19.25 -11.07
CA GLU A 27 -2.36 -20.36 -11.89
C GLU A 27 -1.17 -19.97 -12.78
N GLN A 28 -1.20 -18.78 -13.35
CA GLN A 28 -0.16 -18.26 -14.25
C GLN A 28 0.92 -17.41 -13.57
N ALA A 29 0.77 -17.13 -12.27
CA ALA A 29 1.69 -16.23 -11.57
C ALA A 29 2.97 -16.96 -11.12
N ASP A 30 4.11 -16.28 -11.24
CA ASP A 30 5.35 -16.66 -10.58
C ASP A 30 5.37 -16.14 -9.13
N VAL A 31 4.82 -14.94 -8.91
CA VAL A 31 4.76 -14.25 -7.61
C VAL A 31 3.38 -13.60 -7.45
N VAL A 32 2.83 -13.61 -6.25
CA VAL A 32 1.64 -12.85 -5.87
C VAL A 32 2.08 -11.56 -5.18
N VAL A 33 1.58 -10.41 -5.64
CA VAL A 33 1.83 -9.10 -5.05
C VAL A 33 0.54 -8.56 -4.45
N LEU A 34 0.56 -8.33 -3.14
CA LEU A 34 -0.54 -7.80 -2.35
C LEU A 34 -0.18 -6.38 -1.88
N ALA A 35 -0.76 -5.38 -2.52
CA ALA A 35 -0.38 -3.98 -2.31
C ALA A 35 -1.21 -3.28 -1.21
N GLY A 36 -1.44 -3.97 -0.09
CA GLY A 36 -2.09 -3.45 1.12
C GLY A 36 -3.61 -3.57 1.14
N ASP A 37 -4.19 -3.33 2.30
CA ASP A 37 -5.62 -3.41 2.60
C ASP A 37 -6.22 -4.80 2.28
N ILE A 38 -5.52 -5.83 2.72
CA ILE A 38 -5.93 -7.22 2.53
C ILE A 38 -6.86 -7.67 3.65
N HIS A 39 -6.46 -7.43 4.91
CA HIS A 39 -7.21 -7.76 6.12
C HIS A 39 -6.62 -7.00 7.32
N GLU A 40 -7.38 -6.83 8.41
CA GLU A 40 -6.87 -6.22 9.64
C GLU A 40 -5.77 -7.10 10.29
N GLY A 41 -4.68 -6.48 10.70
CA GLY A 41 -3.61 -7.07 11.52
C GLY A 41 -2.94 -8.31 10.92
N VAL A 42 -2.66 -9.28 11.78
CA VAL A 42 -1.99 -10.54 11.40
C VAL A 42 -2.86 -11.45 10.53
N ALA A 43 -4.14 -11.18 10.43
CA ALA A 43 -5.04 -11.94 9.55
C ALA A 43 -4.71 -11.72 8.07
N ALA A 44 -4.09 -10.59 7.69
CA ALA A 44 -3.65 -10.34 6.31
C ALA A 44 -2.64 -11.39 5.81
N PRO A 45 -1.48 -11.63 6.44
CA PRO A 45 -0.58 -12.70 6.01
C PRO A 45 -1.17 -14.11 6.19
N GLU A 46 -2.05 -14.34 7.16
CA GLU A 46 -2.71 -15.64 7.34
C GLU A 46 -3.66 -15.94 6.18
N TRP A 47 -4.49 -14.96 5.80
CA TRP A 47 -5.36 -15.07 4.62
C TRP A 47 -4.52 -15.28 3.34
N ALA A 48 -3.48 -14.48 3.15
CA ALA A 48 -2.62 -14.55 1.97
C ALA A 48 -2.00 -15.95 1.80
N ARG A 49 -1.45 -16.54 2.85
CA ARG A 49 -0.84 -17.88 2.77
C ARG A 49 -1.88 -18.98 2.60
N LYS A 50 -3.05 -18.87 3.26
CA LYS A 50 -4.16 -19.82 3.07
C LYS A 50 -4.67 -19.81 1.63
N THR A 51 -4.77 -18.62 1.04
CA THR A 51 -5.30 -18.41 -0.32
C THR A 51 -4.28 -18.81 -1.38
N PHE A 52 -3.00 -18.53 -1.19
CA PHE A 52 -1.90 -18.79 -2.13
C PHE A 52 -0.83 -19.71 -1.51
N PRO A 53 -1.13 -20.98 -1.24
CA PRO A 53 -0.26 -21.89 -0.46
C PRO A 53 1.08 -22.17 -1.12
N ASN A 54 1.13 -22.14 -2.46
CA ASN A 54 2.28 -22.59 -3.24
C ASN A 54 3.02 -21.46 -3.99
N ARG A 55 2.67 -20.20 -3.75
CA ARG A 55 3.30 -19.08 -4.44
C ARG A 55 4.19 -18.27 -3.49
N PRO A 56 5.32 -17.73 -3.97
CA PRO A 56 5.97 -16.61 -3.32
C PRO A 56 4.99 -15.44 -3.23
N ILE A 57 4.97 -14.78 -2.07
CA ILE A 57 4.06 -13.65 -1.82
C ILE A 57 4.89 -12.45 -1.38
N ILE A 58 4.68 -11.32 -2.04
CA ILE A 58 5.07 -9.98 -1.60
C ILE A 58 3.84 -9.33 -0.96
N LEU A 59 3.98 -8.82 0.25
CA LEU A 59 2.93 -8.13 0.98
C LEU A 59 3.46 -6.80 1.50
N VAL A 60 2.77 -5.70 1.26
CA VAL A 60 2.91 -4.44 1.99
C VAL A 60 1.68 -4.19 2.83
N ALA A 61 1.79 -3.47 3.93
CA ALA A 61 0.62 -3.05 4.68
C ALA A 61 -0.06 -1.86 4.00
N GLY A 62 -1.38 -1.80 4.06
CA GLY A 62 -2.14 -0.58 3.88
C GLY A 62 -2.51 0.06 5.23
N ASN A 63 -3.43 1.00 5.21
CA ASN A 63 -3.93 1.60 6.45
C ASN A 63 -4.89 0.65 7.20
N HIS A 64 -5.63 -0.23 6.49
CA HIS A 64 -6.56 -1.16 7.12
C HIS A 64 -5.88 -2.27 7.92
N GLU A 65 -4.68 -2.69 7.60
CA GLU A 65 -3.91 -3.61 8.43
C GLU A 65 -3.70 -3.05 9.85
N LEU A 66 -3.79 -1.71 10.03
CA LEU A 66 -3.64 -1.04 11.33
C LEU A 66 -4.97 -0.64 11.99
N TYR A 67 -6.13 -0.86 11.38
CA TYR A 67 -7.42 -0.50 11.96
C TYR A 67 -7.72 -1.34 13.20
N GLY A 68 -7.97 -0.66 14.33
CA GLY A 68 -8.15 -1.29 15.63
C GLY A 68 -6.86 -1.73 16.33
N HIS A 69 -5.69 -1.45 15.74
CA HIS A 69 -4.38 -1.92 16.14
C HIS A 69 -3.46 -0.79 16.61
N LEU A 70 -2.34 -1.18 17.24
CA LEU A 70 -1.24 -0.31 17.66
C LEU A 70 -0.15 -0.30 16.59
N TRP A 71 0.25 0.87 16.12
CA TRP A 71 1.12 1.05 14.97
C TRP A 71 2.41 0.20 15.03
N HIS A 72 3.25 0.42 16.05
CA HIS A 72 4.55 -0.27 16.09
C HIS A 72 4.42 -1.75 16.44
N SER A 73 3.67 -2.03 17.52
CA SER A 73 3.53 -3.41 18.02
C SER A 73 2.87 -4.33 16.99
N ASP A 74 1.83 -3.85 16.30
CA ASP A 74 1.11 -4.71 15.36
C ASP A 74 1.81 -4.80 14.00
N LEU A 75 2.52 -3.76 13.51
CA LEU A 75 3.42 -3.92 12.36
C LEU A 75 4.52 -4.95 12.64
N ALA A 76 5.09 -4.94 13.85
CA ALA A 76 6.09 -5.94 14.24
C ALA A 76 5.48 -7.36 14.27
N ARG A 77 4.23 -7.51 14.73
CA ARG A 77 3.49 -8.78 14.74
C ARG A 77 3.18 -9.26 13.31
N ILE A 78 2.73 -8.37 12.42
CA ILE A 78 2.49 -8.68 10.99
C ILE A 78 3.81 -9.15 10.36
N ARG A 79 4.92 -8.45 10.58
CA ARG A 79 6.25 -8.82 10.07
C ARG A 79 6.67 -10.21 10.57
N GLN A 80 6.54 -10.48 11.87
CA GLN A 80 6.90 -11.79 12.42
C GLN A 80 6.01 -12.89 11.88
N ARG A 81 4.68 -12.66 11.82
CA ARG A 81 3.74 -13.65 11.28
C ARG A 81 3.98 -13.93 9.80
N SER A 82 4.26 -12.91 9.01
CA SER A 82 4.63 -13.07 7.60
C SER A 82 5.87 -13.95 7.44
N LYS A 83 6.91 -13.70 8.25
CA LYS A 83 8.13 -14.51 8.27
C LYS A 83 7.84 -15.98 8.60
N ASP A 84 7.02 -16.24 9.61
CA ASP A 84 6.65 -17.61 10.02
C ASP A 84 5.89 -18.36 8.91
N LEU A 85 5.17 -17.62 8.07
CA LEU A 85 4.40 -18.10 6.94
C LEU A 85 5.18 -18.11 5.62
N GLY A 86 6.45 -17.70 5.60
CA GLY A 86 7.27 -17.61 4.38
C GLY A 86 6.76 -16.57 3.39
N ILE A 87 6.23 -15.44 3.89
CA ILE A 87 5.78 -14.29 3.11
C ILE A 87 6.81 -13.17 3.23
N HIS A 88 7.13 -12.51 2.14
CA HIS A 88 7.98 -11.33 2.12
C HIS A 88 7.12 -10.08 2.43
N PHE A 89 7.08 -9.72 3.71
CA PHE A 89 6.43 -8.48 4.16
C PHE A 89 7.42 -7.34 4.06
N LEU A 90 7.10 -6.35 3.22
CA LEU A 90 7.98 -5.23 2.94
C LEU A 90 7.40 -3.93 3.53
N GLU A 91 8.07 -3.40 4.54
CA GLU A 91 7.80 -2.09 5.12
C GLU A 91 9.14 -1.38 5.30
N ASN A 92 9.47 -0.51 4.34
CA ASN A 92 10.81 0.05 4.10
C ASN A 92 11.85 -1.07 4.01
N ASP A 93 11.56 -2.06 3.15
CA ASP A 93 12.36 -3.28 3.02
C ASP A 93 12.44 -3.72 1.55
N ALA A 94 13.41 -4.56 1.24
CA ALA A 94 13.66 -5.05 -0.11
C ALA A 94 13.88 -6.56 -0.13
N VAL A 95 13.48 -7.22 -1.23
CA VAL A 95 13.78 -8.63 -1.48
C VAL A 95 14.07 -8.85 -2.96
N GLU A 96 14.92 -9.80 -3.25
CA GLU A 96 15.19 -10.26 -4.63
C GLU A 96 14.59 -11.65 -4.84
N LEU A 97 13.76 -11.80 -5.87
CA LEU A 97 13.16 -13.06 -6.28
C LEU A 97 13.37 -13.26 -7.78
N GLY A 98 13.98 -14.37 -8.18
CA GLY A 98 14.18 -14.70 -9.59
C GLY A 98 14.93 -13.62 -10.40
N GLY A 99 15.82 -12.86 -9.77
CA GLY A 99 16.56 -11.77 -10.38
C GLY A 99 15.76 -10.48 -10.59
N VAL A 100 14.57 -10.37 -9.97
CA VAL A 100 13.78 -9.13 -9.88
C VAL A 100 13.84 -8.64 -8.43
N ARG A 101 14.12 -7.36 -8.26
CA ARG A 101 14.21 -6.70 -6.97
C ARG A 101 12.90 -6.00 -6.65
N PHE A 102 12.31 -6.34 -5.51
CA PHE A 102 11.08 -5.73 -4.99
C PHE A 102 11.43 -4.81 -3.82
N LEU A 103 10.96 -3.57 -3.89
CA LEU A 103 11.04 -2.57 -2.82
C LEU A 103 9.63 -2.30 -2.32
N GLY A 104 9.41 -2.32 -1.00
CA GLY A 104 8.05 -2.14 -0.49
C GLY A 104 7.93 -1.21 0.70
N ALA A 105 6.79 -0.51 0.78
CA ALA A 105 6.40 0.35 1.89
C ALA A 105 4.89 0.63 1.87
N THR A 106 4.28 0.89 3.02
CA THR A 106 2.94 1.50 3.08
C THR A 106 2.92 2.86 2.39
N LEU A 107 4.03 3.59 2.47
CA LEU A 107 4.32 4.91 1.93
C LEU A 107 3.62 6.06 2.66
N TRP A 108 2.30 5.99 2.93
CA TRP A 108 1.50 7.13 3.42
C TRP A 108 1.57 8.32 2.46
N SER A 109 1.30 9.56 2.95
CA SER A 109 1.36 10.77 2.13
C SER A 109 2.11 11.91 2.79
N ASP A 110 2.57 12.88 1.98
CA ASP A 110 3.28 14.08 2.43
C ASP A 110 2.36 15.31 2.61
N TYR A 111 1.10 15.16 2.22
CA TYR A 111 0.10 16.25 2.21
C TYR A 111 0.47 17.43 1.29
N LEU A 112 1.42 17.23 0.35
CA LEU A 112 1.97 18.27 -0.50
C LEU A 112 1.41 18.29 -1.92
N LEU A 113 0.49 17.41 -2.29
CA LEU A 113 -0.04 17.27 -3.65
C LEU A 113 -0.48 18.60 -4.27
N TYR A 114 -0.95 19.56 -3.44
CA TYR A 114 -1.35 20.91 -3.87
C TYR A 114 -0.39 22.00 -3.38
N GLY A 115 0.84 21.62 -3.05
CA GLY A 115 1.94 22.53 -2.68
C GLY A 115 2.02 22.85 -1.19
N GLU A 116 3.19 23.33 -0.78
CA GLU A 116 3.57 23.56 0.62
C GLU A 116 2.61 24.51 1.37
N ARG A 117 2.07 25.51 0.68
CA ARG A 117 1.18 26.52 1.30
C ARG A 117 -0.12 25.92 1.85
N ARG A 118 -0.56 24.80 1.31
CA ARG A 118 -1.80 24.11 1.71
C ARG A 118 -1.57 22.95 2.67
N LYS A 119 -0.34 22.59 2.96
CA LYS A 119 0.00 21.42 3.77
C LYS A 119 -0.70 21.39 5.13
N ALA A 120 -0.65 22.49 5.87
CA ALA A 120 -1.29 22.56 7.18
C ALA A 120 -2.83 22.41 7.10
N GLU A 121 -3.46 23.00 6.08
CA GLU A 121 -4.89 22.83 5.79
C GLU A 121 -5.20 21.37 5.44
N ASN A 122 -4.42 20.75 4.53
CA ASN A 122 -4.59 19.36 4.11
C ASN A 122 -4.47 18.38 5.29
N MET A 123 -3.48 18.60 6.17
CA MET A 123 -3.30 17.80 7.39
C MET A 123 -4.48 17.94 8.36
N ALA A 124 -5.01 19.15 8.52
CA ALA A 124 -6.17 19.41 9.37
C ALA A 124 -7.44 18.74 8.83
N GLU A 125 -7.67 18.81 7.51
CA GLU A 125 -8.80 18.15 6.85
C GLU A 125 -8.67 16.61 6.95
N ALA A 126 -7.47 16.06 6.73
CA ALA A 126 -7.20 14.63 6.91
C ALA A 126 -7.52 14.18 8.35
N LEU A 127 -7.01 14.89 9.36
CA LEU A 127 -7.30 14.60 10.78
C LEU A 127 -8.78 14.61 11.10
N ARG A 128 -9.54 15.50 10.46
CA ARG A 128 -10.97 15.68 10.70
C ARG A 128 -11.82 14.60 10.01
N LEU A 129 -11.46 14.20 8.79
CA LEU A 129 -12.33 13.43 7.90
C LEU A 129 -11.92 11.97 7.74
N MET A 130 -10.59 11.67 7.72
CA MET A 130 -10.14 10.31 7.48
C MET A 130 -10.39 9.40 8.68
N THR A 131 -10.80 8.19 8.38
CA THR A 131 -11.08 7.13 9.35
C THR A 131 -9.80 6.68 10.08
N ASP A 132 -8.65 6.76 9.44
CA ASP A 132 -7.35 6.38 9.96
C ASP A 132 -7.07 7.02 11.33
N PHE A 133 -7.29 8.33 11.45
CA PHE A 133 -7.04 9.09 12.69
C PHE A 133 -8.03 8.78 13.82
N ARG A 134 -9.04 7.98 13.55
CA ARG A 134 -10.03 7.48 14.54
C ARG A 134 -9.81 6.01 14.87
N ARG A 135 -9.37 5.21 13.90
CA ARG A 135 -9.28 3.77 14.04
C ARG A 135 -7.88 3.26 14.36
N ILE A 136 -6.83 3.95 13.91
CA ILE A 136 -5.44 3.58 14.19
C ILE A 136 -5.00 4.23 15.49
N LYS A 137 -4.32 3.46 16.34
CA LYS A 137 -3.66 3.96 17.54
C LYS A 137 -2.15 3.85 17.38
N VAL A 138 -1.42 4.68 18.10
CA VAL A 138 0.03 4.60 18.17
C VAL A 138 0.47 4.15 19.56
N ASP A 139 1.56 3.41 19.62
CA ASP A 139 2.34 3.08 20.81
C ASP A 139 3.71 3.75 20.66
N PRO A 140 3.76 5.10 20.84
CA PRO A 140 4.93 5.89 20.46
C PRO A 140 6.12 5.60 21.35
N SER A 141 7.32 5.65 20.76
CA SER A 141 8.58 5.61 21.51
C SER A 141 8.76 6.89 22.35
N PRO A 142 9.64 6.89 23.37
CA PRO A 142 9.96 8.09 24.12
C PRO A 142 10.40 9.26 23.22
N GLU A 143 11.19 9.02 22.18
CA GLU A 143 11.65 10.02 21.23
C GLU A 143 10.51 10.60 20.39
N GLU A 144 9.52 9.77 20.05
CA GLU A 144 8.32 10.23 19.35
C GLU A 144 7.41 11.07 20.27
N ILE A 145 7.31 10.71 21.55
CA ILE A 145 6.58 11.50 22.55
C ILE A 145 7.28 12.86 22.76
N ASP A 146 8.60 12.88 22.86
CA ASP A 146 9.35 14.13 22.98
C ASP A 146 9.17 15.04 21.76
N ARG A 147 9.08 14.45 20.58
CA ARG A 147 8.86 15.17 19.32
C ARG A 147 7.40 15.59 19.10
N TRP A 148 6.46 14.77 19.51
CA TRP A 148 5.00 14.97 19.33
C TRP A 148 4.25 14.58 20.62
N PRO A 149 4.26 15.44 21.66
CA PRO A 149 3.65 15.12 22.95
C PRO A 149 2.17 14.72 22.87
N GLU A 150 1.46 15.20 21.84
CA GLU A 150 0.04 14.90 21.63
C GLU A 150 -0.23 13.42 21.31
N CYS A 151 0.78 12.66 20.86
CA CYS A 151 0.64 11.24 20.59
C CYS A 151 0.80 10.35 21.84
N ALA A 152 1.21 10.91 22.99
CA ALA A 152 1.40 10.16 24.25
C ALA A 152 0.15 9.41 24.72
N GLY A 153 -1.06 9.91 24.34
CA GLY A 153 -2.35 9.26 24.58
C GLY A 153 -2.72 8.16 23.57
N GLY A 154 -1.80 7.75 22.71
CA GLY A 154 -2.05 6.72 21.69
C GLY A 154 -2.83 7.21 20.47
N ARG A 155 -2.98 8.52 20.29
CA ARG A 155 -3.68 9.10 19.15
C ARG A 155 -2.77 9.19 17.94
N LEU A 156 -3.23 8.67 16.79
CA LEU A 156 -2.57 8.92 15.52
C LEU A 156 -2.78 10.38 15.08
N LEU A 157 -1.72 11.00 14.56
CA LEU A 157 -1.70 12.37 14.09
C LEU A 157 -1.10 12.44 12.69
N PRO A 158 -1.49 13.43 11.84
CA PRO A 158 -0.92 13.60 10.51
C PRO A 158 0.59 13.83 10.48
N HIS A 159 1.17 14.40 11.54
CA HIS A 159 2.63 14.52 11.67
C HIS A 159 3.32 13.16 11.76
N PHE A 160 2.64 12.17 12.34
CA PHE A 160 3.17 10.82 12.47
C PHE A 160 3.20 10.13 11.09
N THR A 161 2.08 10.16 10.35
CA THR A 161 2.02 9.58 9.00
C THR A 161 2.96 10.31 8.03
N LEU A 162 3.08 11.64 8.13
CA LEU A 162 4.07 12.43 7.37
C LEU A 162 5.50 11.97 7.63
N ALA A 163 5.87 11.73 8.90
CA ALA A 163 7.22 11.24 9.22
C ALA A 163 7.48 9.85 8.64
N ARG A 164 6.45 8.98 8.60
CA ARG A 164 6.54 7.66 7.95
C ARG A 164 6.69 7.79 6.44
N HIS A 165 5.92 8.68 5.82
CA HIS A 165 6.10 8.99 4.40
C HIS A 165 7.54 9.43 4.09
N GLN A 166 8.07 10.37 4.86
CA GLN A 166 9.44 10.86 4.67
C GLN A 166 10.49 9.76 4.79
N ALA A 167 10.33 8.86 5.77
CA ALA A 167 11.22 7.71 5.92
C ALA A 167 11.11 6.74 4.75
N SER A 168 9.89 6.47 4.27
CA SER A 168 9.66 5.57 3.13
C SER A 168 10.17 6.18 1.81
N ALA A 169 9.94 7.47 1.58
CA ALA A 169 10.47 8.16 0.40
C ALA A 169 12.00 8.17 0.39
N ALA A 170 12.65 8.42 1.54
CA ALA A 170 14.11 8.37 1.67
C ALA A 170 14.65 6.95 1.42
N PHE A 171 14.01 5.92 1.98
CA PHE A 171 14.34 4.52 1.71
C PHE A 171 14.24 4.21 0.22
N LEU A 172 13.14 4.57 -0.43
CA LEU A 172 12.93 4.32 -1.86
C LEU A 172 13.97 5.08 -2.71
N ASP A 173 14.29 6.34 -2.38
CA ASP A 173 15.29 7.12 -3.09
C ASP A 173 16.68 6.48 -3.03
N GLU A 174 17.10 6.06 -1.83
CA GLU A 174 18.34 5.33 -1.63
C GLU A 174 18.37 4.03 -2.43
N GLN A 175 17.34 3.22 -2.31
CA GLN A 175 17.25 1.91 -2.95
C GLN A 175 17.17 2.02 -4.48
N LEU A 176 16.43 2.99 -5.02
CA LEU A 176 16.32 3.23 -6.46
C LEU A 176 17.61 3.83 -7.07
N SER A 177 18.52 4.36 -6.25
CA SER A 177 19.86 4.78 -6.72
C SER A 177 20.78 3.61 -7.01
N GLN A 178 20.38 2.40 -6.63
CA GLN A 178 21.16 1.17 -6.73
C GLN A 178 20.41 0.14 -7.59
N GLY A 179 21.16 -0.74 -8.24
CA GLY A 179 20.58 -1.85 -9.02
C GLY A 179 20.15 -1.47 -10.43
N ASP A 180 19.49 -2.40 -11.09
CA ASP A 180 18.98 -2.25 -12.46
C ASP A 180 17.51 -1.79 -12.45
N PRO A 181 17.19 -0.57 -12.92
CA PRO A 181 15.82 -0.09 -13.02
C PRO A 181 14.89 -1.04 -13.79
N ALA A 182 15.40 -1.70 -14.86
CA ALA A 182 14.63 -2.63 -15.68
C ALA A 182 14.23 -3.91 -14.93
N ARG A 183 14.83 -4.18 -13.78
CA ARG A 183 14.59 -5.35 -12.92
C ARG A 183 14.16 -4.95 -11.50
N THR A 184 13.66 -3.73 -11.34
CA THR A 184 13.17 -3.22 -10.06
C THR A 184 11.66 -2.99 -10.12
N VAL A 185 10.96 -3.53 -9.14
CA VAL A 185 9.52 -3.32 -8.88
C VAL A 185 9.37 -2.60 -7.55
N VAL A 186 8.61 -1.52 -7.53
CA VAL A 186 8.20 -0.84 -6.30
C VAL A 186 6.76 -1.23 -5.98
N VAL A 187 6.50 -1.57 -4.74
CA VAL A 187 5.15 -1.89 -4.25
C VAL A 187 4.84 -0.96 -3.08
N THR A 188 3.86 -0.08 -3.26
CA THR A 188 3.37 0.78 -2.17
C THR A 188 1.88 0.60 -1.98
N HIS A 189 1.35 0.97 -0.81
CA HIS A 189 -0.09 1.05 -0.67
C HIS A 189 -0.62 2.39 -1.20
N HIS A 190 -0.09 3.50 -0.69
CA HIS A 190 -0.51 4.82 -1.18
C HIS A 190 0.08 5.13 -2.57
N PRO A 191 -0.68 5.83 -3.43
CA PRO A 191 -0.25 6.25 -4.77
C PRO A 191 0.96 7.19 -4.75
N PRO A 192 1.91 7.00 -5.67
CA PRO A 192 3.09 7.85 -5.77
C PRO A 192 2.89 9.12 -6.60
N LEU A 193 1.78 9.24 -7.34
CA LEU A 193 1.55 10.32 -8.29
C LEU A 193 0.10 10.82 -8.25
N ALA A 194 -0.07 12.12 -8.50
CA ALA A 194 -1.38 12.75 -8.70
C ALA A 194 -2.23 12.10 -9.81
N LYS A 195 -1.57 11.50 -10.82
CA LYS A 195 -2.24 10.79 -11.92
C LYS A 195 -3.06 9.58 -11.45
N SER A 196 -2.78 9.04 -10.27
CA SER A 196 -3.56 7.97 -9.63
C SER A 196 -4.70 8.48 -8.74
N ILE A 197 -5.04 9.77 -8.77
CA ILE A 197 -6.27 10.27 -8.14
C ILE A 197 -7.42 10.10 -9.13
N PRO A 198 -8.51 9.39 -8.75
CA PRO A 198 -9.68 9.24 -9.60
C PRO A 198 -10.28 10.59 -9.99
N GLU A 199 -10.76 10.70 -11.23
CA GLU A 199 -11.22 11.96 -11.84
C GLU A 199 -12.22 12.75 -10.96
N PRO A 200 -13.21 12.13 -10.30
CA PRO A 200 -14.14 12.86 -9.45
C PRO A 200 -13.49 13.52 -8.21
N PHE A 201 -12.29 13.07 -7.81
CA PHE A 201 -11.56 13.57 -6.64
C PHE A 201 -10.37 14.47 -6.99
N VAL A 202 -10.15 14.75 -8.27
CA VAL A 202 -9.12 15.72 -8.69
C VAL A 202 -9.50 17.10 -8.16
N GLY A 203 -8.61 17.69 -7.36
CA GLY A 203 -8.86 18.97 -6.68
C GLY A 203 -9.60 18.84 -5.34
N ASP A 204 -10.01 17.65 -4.92
CA ASP A 204 -10.61 17.43 -3.61
C ASP A 204 -9.60 17.73 -2.49
N LYS A 205 -10.10 18.25 -1.36
CA LYS A 205 -9.29 18.63 -0.21
C LYS A 205 -8.58 17.46 0.47
N LEU A 206 -9.11 16.25 0.32
CA LEU A 206 -8.53 15.03 0.89
C LEU A 206 -7.53 14.36 -0.05
N ALA A 207 -7.52 14.64 -1.35
CA ALA A 207 -6.60 14.02 -2.28
C ALA A 207 -5.12 14.08 -1.83
N PRO A 208 -4.63 15.17 -1.18
CA PRO A 208 -3.27 15.21 -0.63
C PRO A 208 -3.00 14.25 0.54
N ALA A 209 -4.02 13.68 1.16
CA ALA A 209 -3.89 12.64 2.18
C ALA A 209 -3.88 11.24 1.57
N TYR A 210 -4.31 11.11 0.32
CA TYR A 210 -4.33 9.83 -0.42
C TYR A 210 -3.07 9.62 -1.26
N ALA A 211 -2.54 10.67 -1.89
CA ALA A 211 -1.42 10.56 -2.82
C ALA A 211 -0.36 11.64 -2.60
N SER A 212 0.86 11.36 -3.01
CA SER A 212 1.97 12.31 -3.04
C SER A 212 2.46 12.54 -4.47
N ASP A 213 3.33 13.51 -4.68
CA ASP A 213 4.03 13.69 -5.94
C ASP A 213 5.49 13.23 -5.82
N LEU A 214 5.72 11.97 -6.13
CA LEU A 214 7.04 11.34 -6.18
C LEU A 214 7.56 11.17 -7.61
N THR A 215 7.23 12.11 -8.51
CA THR A 215 7.70 12.14 -9.90
C THR A 215 9.20 11.89 -10.04
N HIS A 216 10.00 12.37 -9.09
CA HIS A 216 11.45 12.21 -9.06
C HIS A 216 11.92 10.76 -8.73
N LEU A 217 11.06 9.93 -8.16
CA LEU A 217 11.31 8.51 -7.87
C LEU A 217 10.66 7.59 -8.91
N VAL A 218 9.43 7.93 -9.31
CA VAL A 218 8.71 7.18 -10.34
C VAL A 218 9.46 7.25 -11.65
N GLY A 219 9.84 6.54 -12.41
CA GLY A 219 10.72 6.65 -13.59
C GLY A 219 12.10 6.00 -13.36
N ARG A 220 12.33 5.48 -12.13
CA ARG A 220 13.58 4.80 -11.77
C ARG A 220 13.40 3.30 -11.49
N ALA A 221 12.22 2.76 -11.84
CA ALA A 221 11.89 1.34 -11.76
C ALA A 221 11.13 0.91 -13.02
N ALA A 222 11.08 -0.37 -13.34
CA ALA A 222 10.28 -0.86 -14.46
C ALA A 222 8.78 -0.83 -14.15
N LEU A 223 8.43 -1.12 -12.89
CA LEU A 223 7.03 -1.24 -12.47
C LEU A 223 6.84 -0.62 -11.08
N TRP A 224 5.73 0.10 -10.90
CA TRP A 224 5.25 0.58 -9.62
C TRP A 224 3.81 0.10 -9.40
N ILE A 225 3.59 -0.69 -8.36
CA ILE A 225 2.28 -1.22 -8.00
C ILE A 225 1.78 -0.48 -6.76
N HIS A 226 0.51 -0.06 -6.77
CA HIS A 226 -0.10 0.55 -5.59
C HIS A 226 -1.58 0.15 -5.42
N GLY A 227 -2.21 0.61 -4.33
CA GLY A 227 -3.62 0.44 -3.99
C GLY A 227 -4.28 1.74 -3.55
N HIS A 228 -5.09 1.67 -2.48
CA HIS A 228 -5.66 2.73 -1.67
C HIS A 228 -6.82 3.53 -2.28
N VAL A 229 -6.83 3.77 -3.57
CA VAL A 229 -7.79 4.71 -4.22
C VAL A 229 -9.07 4.05 -4.74
N HIS A 230 -9.17 2.73 -4.66
CA HIS A 230 -10.31 1.90 -5.09
C HIS A 230 -10.77 2.08 -6.54
N ASP A 231 -9.91 2.63 -7.40
CA ASP A 231 -10.05 2.71 -8.85
C ASP A 231 -8.84 2.07 -9.54
N SER A 232 -9.06 1.41 -10.67
CA SER A 232 -8.00 0.77 -11.44
C SER A 232 -7.19 1.78 -12.22
N PHE A 233 -5.86 1.60 -12.23
CA PHE A 233 -4.94 2.40 -13.03
C PHE A 233 -3.92 1.50 -13.72
N ASP A 234 -3.63 1.82 -14.97
CA ASP A 234 -2.54 1.22 -15.74
C ASP A 234 -2.02 2.27 -16.74
N TYR A 235 -0.89 2.87 -16.42
CA TYR A 235 -0.31 3.93 -17.22
C TYR A 235 1.22 3.97 -17.12
N GLU A 236 1.85 4.65 -18.07
CA GLU A 236 3.29 4.90 -18.07
C GLU A 236 3.62 6.29 -17.52
N HIS A 237 4.71 6.38 -16.76
CA HIS A 237 5.38 7.60 -16.34
C HIS A 237 6.90 7.44 -16.50
N GLY A 238 7.47 8.12 -17.51
CA GLY A 238 8.86 7.86 -17.92
C GLY A 238 9.02 6.41 -18.39
N MET A 239 9.95 5.69 -17.79
CA MET A 239 10.15 4.27 -18.07
C MET A 239 9.36 3.33 -17.14
N THR A 240 8.63 3.85 -16.19
CA THR A 240 7.88 3.06 -15.21
C THR A 240 6.44 2.88 -15.62
N ARG A 241 5.98 1.64 -15.70
CA ARG A 241 4.54 1.33 -15.72
C ARG A 241 3.99 1.41 -14.31
N VAL A 242 2.90 2.13 -14.09
CA VAL A 242 2.20 2.25 -12.81
C VAL A 242 0.89 1.48 -12.89
N VAL A 243 0.68 0.55 -11.94
CA VAL A 243 -0.48 -0.35 -11.94
C VAL A 243 -1.16 -0.31 -10.58
N CYS A 244 -2.49 -0.18 -10.59
CA CYS A 244 -3.37 -0.31 -9.43
C CYS A 244 -4.54 -1.22 -9.80
N ASN A 245 -4.79 -2.28 -9.02
CA ASN A 245 -5.87 -3.23 -9.24
C ASN A 245 -6.61 -3.52 -7.92
N PRO A 246 -7.31 -2.53 -7.38
CA PRO A 246 -8.01 -2.65 -6.11
C PRO A 246 -9.38 -3.29 -6.31
N ARG A 247 -9.79 -4.13 -5.35
CA ARG A 247 -11.16 -4.64 -5.30
C ARG A 247 -12.14 -3.59 -4.76
N GLY A 248 -11.71 -2.87 -3.75
CA GLY A 248 -12.54 -1.92 -3.00
C GLY A 248 -13.58 -2.60 -2.10
N TYR A 249 -14.46 -1.79 -1.50
CA TYR A 249 -15.54 -2.30 -0.65
C TYR A 249 -16.63 -2.98 -1.47
N PRO A 250 -17.46 -3.85 -0.84
CA PRO A 250 -18.66 -4.35 -1.50
C PRO A 250 -19.70 -3.24 -1.65
N ASP A 251 -20.34 -3.19 -2.79
CA ASP A 251 -21.57 -2.42 -2.98
C ASP A 251 -22.76 -3.13 -2.29
N PRO A 252 -24.00 -2.53 -2.27
CA PRO A 252 -25.17 -3.16 -1.68
C PRO A 252 -25.55 -4.51 -2.32
N GLN A 253 -25.12 -4.78 -3.55
CA GLN A 253 -25.33 -6.03 -4.28
C GLN A 253 -24.23 -7.06 -4.02
N ARG A 254 -23.21 -6.71 -3.22
CA ARG A 254 -21.99 -7.49 -2.98
C ARG A 254 -21.13 -7.69 -4.22
N GLU A 255 -21.13 -6.72 -5.12
CA GLU A 255 -20.17 -6.61 -6.19
C GLU A 255 -19.00 -5.69 -5.76
N PRO A 256 -17.81 -5.80 -6.38
CA PRO A 256 -16.70 -4.88 -6.15
C PRO A 256 -17.11 -3.43 -6.40
N MET A 257 -16.77 -2.51 -5.48
CA MET A 257 -16.96 -1.07 -5.70
C MET A 257 -16.22 -0.62 -6.97
N ASN A 258 -15.07 -1.22 -7.25
CA ASN A 258 -14.34 -1.01 -8.48
C ASN A 258 -14.82 -1.99 -9.58
N PRO A 259 -15.58 -1.52 -10.57
CA PRO A 259 -16.08 -2.40 -11.63
C PRO A 259 -14.98 -2.90 -12.59
N GLU A 260 -13.78 -2.28 -12.54
CA GLU A 260 -12.64 -2.68 -13.36
C GLU A 260 -11.69 -3.65 -12.63
N PHE A 261 -12.03 -4.07 -11.41
CA PHE A 261 -11.23 -5.04 -10.68
C PHE A 261 -11.09 -6.35 -11.45
N ASN A 262 -9.86 -6.76 -11.69
CA ASN A 262 -9.55 -8.03 -12.32
C ASN A 262 -8.88 -8.98 -11.31
N PRO A 263 -9.58 -9.99 -10.78
CA PRO A 263 -9.01 -10.90 -9.78
C PRO A 263 -7.85 -11.75 -10.32
N SER A 264 -7.67 -11.81 -11.63
CA SER A 264 -6.61 -12.59 -12.31
C SER A 264 -5.62 -11.70 -13.08
N LEU A 265 -5.46 -10.43 -12.68
CA LEU A 265 -4.55 -9.51 -13.37
C LEU A 265 -3.11 -9.98 -13.28
N ILE A 266 -2.54 -10.37 -14.40
CA ILE A 266 -1.12 -10.73 -14.53
C ILE A 266 -0.37 -9.58 -15.20
N VAL A 267 0.67 -9.10 -14.52
CA VAL A 267 1.61 -8.10 -15.03
C VAL A 267 2.96 -8.76 -15.26
N GLU A 268 3.56 -8.58 -16.43
CA GLU A 268 4.87 -9.12 -16.77
C GLU A 268 5.97 -8.07 -16.59
N ILE A 269 7.11 -8.51 -16.06
CA ILE A 269 8.36 -7.77 -15.90
C ILE A 269 9.54 -8.60 -16.39
#